data_7de25a25e4c19163cac2c68bee0474d7
#
_entry.id   7de25a25e4c19163cac2c68bee0474d7
#
_cell.length_a   1.000
_cell.length_b   1.000
_cell.length_c   1.000
_cell.angle_alpha   90.00
_cell.angle_beta   90.00
_cell.angle_gamma   90.00
#
_symmetry.space_group_name_H-M   'P 1'
#
loop_
_entity.id
_entity.type
_entity.pdbx_description
1 polymer ?
#
loop_
_entity_poly.entity_id
_entity_poly.type
_entity_poly.pdbx_seq_one_letter_code
_entity_poly.pdbx_strand_id
1 'polypeptide(L)'
;MSTSRTLKFGFLGLGLLAIALVVAANLWKSNLKVKRVTIEGNRIVETAELTQLIKVPKNTPLQEIDLMAVRRDIMSHHFIKDAVVERDLPATLKVTVKERVPLAIINSTEILYLDEDGVVLPHSISKQLFDLPVLTGMPEGLVLMPGATLKNADIQEALRILASSKLVNKELYHLISEVRLRNGGDIILYASEWGVPIIFGRGEITNKLVRLEAFWNDVVHERGSDNLQYVDLRFDDQVVVRWNNKQS
;
A
#
# COMPACT_ATOMS: atom_id res chain seq x y z
N MET A 1 -50.58 -53.77 -18.37
CA MET A 1 -50.17 -53.21 -17.06
C MET A 1 -48.66 -53.39 -16.74
N SER A 2 -47.77 -53.41 -17.70
CA SER A 2 -46.34 -53.68 -17.52
C SER A 2 -45.42 -52.44 -17.64
N THR A 3 -45.83 -51.40 -18.33
CA THR A 3 -45.02 -50.21 -18.64
C THR A 3 -44.73 -49.28 -17.44
N SER A 4 -45.58 -49.27 -16.41
CA SER A 4 -45.40 -48.37 -15.25
C SER A 4 -44.33 -48.88 -14.25
N ARG A 5 -44.04 -50.19 -14.23
CA ARG A 5 -43.01 -50.76 -13.36
C ARG A 5 -41.59 -50.52 -13.91
N THR A 6 -41.40 -50.69 -15.20
CA THR A 6 -40.11 -50.43 -15.88
C THR A 6 -39.69 -48.98 -15.79
N LEU A 7 -40.65 -48.04 -15.90
CA LEU A 7 -40.36 -46.59 -15.74
C LEU A 7 -39.91 -46.26 -14.32
N LYS A 8 -40.54 -46.84 -13.28
CA LYS A 8 -40.16 -46.61 -11.86
C LYS A 8 -38.79 -47.16 -11.55
N PHE A 9 -38.40 -48.33 -12.06
CA PHE A 9 -37.07 -48.89 -11.91
C PHE A 9 -36.00 -48.07 -12.67
N GLY A 10 -36.34 -47.48 -13.83
CA GLY A 10 -35.47 -46.57 -14.56
C GLY A 10 -35.17 -45.30 -13.77
N PHE A 11 -36.16 -44.65 -13.17
CA PHE A 11 -35.98 -43.48 -12.32
C PHE A 11 -35.18 -43.80 -11.04
N LEU A 12 -35.42 -44.98 -10.42
CA LEU A 12 -34.65 -45.39 -9.25
C LEU A 12 -33.17 -45.64 -9.59
N GLY A 13 -32.88 -46.26 -10.72
CA GLY A 13 -31.52 -46.49 -11.22
C GLY A 13 -30.81 -45.16 -11.56
N LEU A 14 -31.50 -44.21 -12.16
CA LEU A 14 -30.95 -42.87 -12.45
C LEU A 14 -30.62 -42.11 -11.16
N GLY A 15 -31.50 -42.20 -10.15
CA GLY A 15 -31.28 -41.60 -8.84
C GLY A 15 -30.08 -42.15 -8.12
N LEU A 16 -29.91 -43.50 -8.12
CA LEU A 16 -28.75 -44.15 -7.53
C LEU A 16 -27.45 -43.82 -8.25
N LEU A 17 -27.47 -43.72 -9.58
CA LEU A 17 -26.33 -43.27 -10.39
C LEU A 17 -25.93 -41.84 -10.04
N ALA A 18 -26.89 -40.94 -9.93
CA ALA A 18 -26.63 -39.55 -9.54
C ALA A 18 -26.01 -39.43 -8.15
N ILE A 19 -26.53 -40.20 -7.18
CA ILE A 19 -25.97 -40.25 -5.82
C ILE A 19 -24.53 -40.81 -5.86
N ALA A 20 -24.28 -41.88 -6.60
CA ALA A 20 -22.95 -42.48 -6.74
C ALA A 20 -21.95 -41.49 -7.37
N LEU A 21 -22.35 -40.70 -8.38
CA LEU A 21 -21.54 -39.68 -8.98
C LEU A 21 -21.22 -38.52 -8.01
N VAL A 22 -22.20 -38.09 -7.22
CA VAL A 22 -21.99 -37.07 -6.18
C VAL A 22 -21.02 -37.55 -5.10
N VAL A 23 -21.19 -38.80 -4.64
CA VAL A 23 -20.28 -39.43 -3.66
C VAL A 23 -18.87 -39.56 -4.25
N ALA A 24 -18.73 -40.06 -5.47
CA ALA A 24 -17.44 -40.17 -6.14
C ALA A 24 -16.76 -38.80 -6.34
N ALA A 25 -17.51 -37.79 -6.73
CA ALA A 25 -17.00 -36.42 -6.86
C ALA A 25 -16.53 -35.83 -5.51
N ASN A 26 -17.26 -36.10 -4.42
CA ASN A 26 -16.88 -35.66 -3.09
C ASN A 26 -15.62 -36.38 -2.60
N LEU A 27 -15.55 -37.70 -2.77
CA LEU A 27 -14.34 -38.49 -2.44
C LEU A 27 -13.12 -38.06 -3.28
N TRP A 28 -13.32 -37.74 -4.54
CA TRP A 28 -12.24 -37.23 -5.38
C TRP A 28 -11.74 -35.86 -4.87
N LYS A 29 -12.64 -34.93 -4.55
CA LYS A 29 -12.29 -33.61 -4.00
C LYS A 29 -11.56 -33.73 -2.64
N SER A 30 -11.98 -34.63 -1.75
CA SER A 30 -11.35 -34.79 -0.43
C SER A 30 -9.93 -35.35 -0.50
N ASN A 31 -9.56 -36.04 -1.59
CA ASN A 31 -8.23 -36.56 -1.81
C ASN A 31 -7.24 -35.62 -2.49
N LEU A 32 -7.69 -34.44 -2.90
CA LEU A 32 -6.81 -33.43 -3.53
C LEU A 32 -5.90 -32.77 -2.49
N LYS A 33 -4.63 -33.12 -2.51
CA LYS A 33 -3.61 -32.58 -1.60
C LYS A 33 -2.92 -31.38 -2.22
N VAL A 34 -2.52 -30.42 -1.38
CA VAL A 34 -1.72 -29.27 -1.83
C VAL A 34 -0.37 -29.73 -2.36
N LYS A 35 -0.10 -29.41 -3.62
CA LYS A 35 1.18 -29.64 -4.28
C LYS A 35 1.95 -28.37 -4.53
N ARG A 36 1.24 -27.23 -4.63
CA ARG A 36 1.83 -25.94 -4.97
C ARG A 36 1.16 -24.82 -4.17
N VAL A 37 1.97 -23.86 -3.78
CA VAL A 37 1.52 -22.54 -3.29
C VAL A 37 2.00 -21.52 -4.30
N THR A 38 1.09 -20.67 -4.79
CA THR A 38 1.42 -19.55 -5.66
C THR A 38 1.11 -18.25 -4.95
N ILE A 39 2.02 -17.29 -5.04
CA ILE A 39 1.85 -15.95 -4.45
C ILE A 39 1.94 -14.95 -5.59
N GLU A 40 0.96 -14.06 -5.66
CA GLU A 40 0.85 -13.01 -6.68
C GLU A 40 0.62 -11.65 -6.02
N GLY A 41 1.05 -10.59 -6.71
CA GLY A 41 0.85 -9.20 -6.25
C GLY A 41 2.00 -8.64 -5.41
N ASN A 42 2.96 -9.46 -5.01
CA ASN A 42 4.16 -9.01 -4.30
C ASN A 42 5.19 -8.41 -5.27
N ARG A 43 5.77 -7.27 -4.87
CA ARG A 43 6.82 -6.54 -5.60
C ARG A 43 7.94 -6.09 -4.68
N ILE A 44 7.61 -5.78 -3.42
CA ILE A 44 8.52 -5.29 -2.38
C ILE A 44 9.04 -6.46 -1.57
N VAL A 45 8.15 -7.37 -1.15
CA VAL A 45 8.47 -8.54 -0.34
C VAL A 45 8.81 -9.72 -1.24
N GLU A 46 9.88 -10.42 -0.94
CA GLU A 46 10.27 -11.62 -1.71
C GLU A 46 9.24 -12.75 -1.52
N THR A 47 8.92 -13.45 -2.61
CA THR A 47 7.99 -14.61 -2.58
C THR A 47 8.44 -15.69 -1.59
N ALA A 48 9.77 -15.88 -1.45
CA ALA A 48 10.34 -16.84 -0.50
C ALA A 48 9.98 -16.51 0.95
N GLU A 49 10.05 -15.21 1.32
CA GLU A 49 9.71 -14.73 2.64
C GLU A 49 8.24 -14.95 2.97
N LEU A 50 7.34 -14.57 2.06
CA LEU A 50 5.90 -14.81 2.23
C LEU A 50 5.57 -16.29 2.30
N THR A 51 6.27 -17.13 1.52
CA THR A 51 6.08 -18.58 1.54
C THR A 51 6.44 -19.19 2.89
N GLN A 52 7.47 -18.66 3.58
CA GLN A 52 7.88 -19.13 4.92
C GLN A 52 6.82 -18.85 5.99
N LEU A 53 5.98 -17.82 5.80
CA LEU A 53 4.87 -17.53 6.71
C LEU A 53 3.73 -18.53 6.59
N ILE A 54 3.60 -19.21 5.44
CA ILE A 54 2.51 -20.16 5.18
C ILE A 54 2.81 -21.50 5.84
N LYS A 55 2.21 -21.75 7.00
CA LYS A 55 2.41 -22.95 7.80
C LYS A 55 1.45 -24.09 7.41
N VAL A 56 1.43 -24.45 6.13
CA VAL A 56 0.60 -25.57 5.66
C VAL A 56 1.45 -26.87 5.64
N PRO A 57 1.07 -27.91 6.40
CA PRO A 57 1.79 -29.18 6.39
C PRO A 57 1.75 -29.82 5.00
N LYS A 58 2.85 -30.48 4.62
CA LYS A 58 2.91 -31.22 3.35
C LYS A 58 1.84 -32.31 3.34
N ASN A 59 1.22 -32.53 2.18
CA ASN A 59 0.17 -33.50 1.95
C ASN A 59 -1.17 -33.24 2.67
N THR A 60 -1.42 -32.02 3.18
CA THR A 60 -2.73 -31.63 3.70
C THR A 60 -3.76 -31.65 2.57
N PRO A 61 -4.94 -32.24 2.76
CA PRO A 61 -6.04 -32.14 1.80
C PRO A 61 -6.40 -30.66 1.58
N LEU A 62 -6.54 -30.25 0.31
CA LEU A 62 -6.79 -28.85 -0.04
C LEU A 62 -8.06 -28.29 0.64
N GLN A 63 -9.06 -29.16 0.87
CA GLN A 63 -10.32 -28.79 1.51
C GLN A 63 -10.19 -28.53 3.03
N GLU A 64 -9.21 -29.16 3.67
CA GLU A 64 -8.98 -29.06 5.12
C GLU A 64 -8.14 -27.85 5.52
N ILE A 65 -7.56 -27.13 4.54
CA ILE A 65 -6.75 -25.96 4.84
C ILE A 65 -7.65 -24.84 5.37
N ASP A 66 -7.31 -24.31 6.53
CA ASP A 66 -7.91 -23.08 7.06
C ASP A 66 -7.35 -21.86 6.29
N LEU A 67 -8.09 -21.40 5.29
CA LEU A 67 -7.70 -20.24 4.47
C LEU A 67 -7.57 -18.97 5.29
N MET A 68 -8.37 -18.85 6.37
CA MET A 68 -8.31 -17.69 7.27
C MET A 68 -7.05 -17.71 8.13
N ALA A 69 -6.58 -18.89 8.54
CA ALA A 69 -5.30 -19.02 9.23
C ALA A 69 -4.15 -18.62 8.31
N VAL A 70 -4.12 -19.13 7.08
CA VAL A 70 -3.10 -18.75 6.09
C VAL A 70 -3.13 -17.24 5.82
N ARG A 71 -4.32 -16.65 5.67
CA ARG A 71 -4.47 -15.20 5.50
C ARG A 71 -3.90 -14.43 6.70
N ARG A 72 -4.20 -14.85 7.94
CA ARG A 72 -3.64 -14.21 9.15
C ARG A 72 -2.11 -14.32 9.19
N ASP A 73 -1.55 -15.47 8.83
CA ASP A 73 -0.10 -15.67 8.80
C ASP A 73 0.56 -14.70 7.80
N ILE A 74 0.03 -14.58 6.59
CA ILE A 74 0.51 -13.63 5.57
C ILE A 74 0.32 -12.18 6.03
N MET A 75 -0.83 -11.85 6.61
CA MET A 75 -1.13 -10.50 7.11
C MET A 75 -0.28 -10.09 8.32
N SER A 76 0.46 -11.02 8.95
CA SER A 76 1.42 -10.69 10.01
C SER A 76 2.66 -9.95 9.50
N HIS A 77 2.91 -9.98 8.20
CA HIS A 77 4.01 -9.25 7.59
C HIS A 77 3.68 -7.76 7.46
N HIS A 78 4.51 -6.89 8.00
CA HIS A 78 4.24 -5.44 8.07
C HIS A 78 3.97 -4.77 6.72
N PHE A 79 4.58 -5.26 5.65
CA PHE A 79 4.37 -4.76 4.29
C PHE A 79 3.12 -5.33 3.60
N ILE A 80 2.35 -6.20 4.22
CA ILE A 80 1.12 -6.70 3.63
C ILE A 80 -0.08 -5.89 4.13
N LYS A 81 -0.75 -5.20 3.20
CA LYS A 81 -1.96 -4.42 3.46
C LYS A 81 -3.21 -5.30 3.47
N ASP A 82 -3.26 -6.26 2.55
CA ASP A 82 -4.36 -7.23 2.44
C ASP A 82 -3.90 -8.51 1.73
N ALA A 83 -4.61 -9.61 1.97
CA ALA A 83 -4.36 -10.88 1.33
C ALA A 83 -5.67 -11.64 1.05
N VAL A 84 -5.78 -12.22 -0.13
CA VAL A 84 -6.85 -13.14 -0.52
C VAL A 84 -6.24 -14.52 -0.70
N VAL A 85 -6.82 -15.53 -0.07
CA VAL A 85 -6.35 -16.91 -0.15
C VAL A 85 -7.45 -17.78 -0.74
N GLU A 86 -7.14 -18.50 -1.80
CA GLU A 86 -8.09 -19.29 -2.58
C GLU A 86 -7.56 -20.69 -2.85
N ARG A 87 -8.49 -21.63 -2.99
CA ARG A 87 -8.19 -22.98 -3.45
C ARG A 87 -8.30 -23.02 -4.95
N ASP A 88 -7.19 -23.14 -5.64
CA ASP A 88 -7.12 -23.30 -7.08
C ASP A 88 -6.94 -24.79 -7.42
N LEU A 89 -8.03 -25.38 -7.89
CA LEU A 89 -8.09 -26.81 -8.19
C LEU A 89 -7.17 -27.16 -9.36
N PRO A 90 -6.57 -28.35 -9.37
CA PRO A 90 -6.81 -29.47 -8.45
C PRO A 90 -5.95 -29.47 -7.19
N ALA A 91 -4.85 -28.71 -7.10
CA ALA A 91 -3.85 -28.95 -6.06
C ALA A 91 -3.04 -27.70 -5.65
N THR A 92 -3.54 -26.51 -5.94
CA THR A 92 -2.85 -25.24 -5.69
C THR A 92 -3.55 -24.43 -4.61
N LEU A 93 -2.77 -23.88 -3.69
CA LEU A 93 -3.20 -22.79 -2.81
C LEU A 93 -2.71 -21.49 -3.44
N LYS A 94 -3.65 -20.66 -3.89
CA LYS A 94 -3.35 -19.36 -4.48
C LYS A 94 -3.49 -18.26 -3.43
N VAL A 95 -2.46 -17.44 -3.30
CA VAL A 95 -2.43 -16.27 -2.40
C VAL A 95 -2.21 -15.03 -3.26
N THR A 96 -3.13 -14.10 -3.21
CA THR A 96 -3.00 -12.79 -3.85
C THR A 96 -2.82 -11.74 -2.77
N VAL A 97 -1.70 -11.01 -2.78
CA VAL A 97 -1.38 -10.00 -1.77
C VAL A 97 -1.48 -8.59 -2.34
N LYS A 98 -1.87 -7.66 -1.48
CA LYS A 98 -1.72 -6.22 -1.71
C LYS A 98 -0.69 -5.69 -0.73
N GLU A 99 0.41 -5.17 -1.24
CA GLU A 99 1.48 -4.62 -0.41
C GLU A 99 1.21 -3.18 0.02
N ARG A 100 1.76 -2.80 1.17
CA ARG A 100 1.91 -1.42 1.61
C ARG A 100 3.10 -0.80 0.89
N VAL A 101 2.89 0.38 0.33
CA VAL A 101 3.94 1.12 -0.37
C VAL A 101 4.38 2.28 0.52
N PRO A 102 5.66 2.36 0.89
CA PRO A 102 6.20 3.49 1.62
C PRO A 102 5.95 4.82 0.88
N LEU A 103 5.57 5.85 1.63
CA LEU A 103 5.26 7.18 1.10
C LEU A 103 6.14 8.27 1.72
N ALA A 104 6.61 8.09 2.95
CA ALA A 104 7.51 9.02 3.63
C ALA A 104 8.48 8.29 4.55
N ILE A 105 9.62 8.92 4.84
CA ILE A 105 10.60 8.48 5.81
C ILE A 105 10.34 9.21 7.14
N ILE A 106 10.42 8.49 8.25
CA ILE A 106 10.58 9.06 9.59
C ILE A 106 12.00 8.79 10.03
N ASN A 107 12.72 9.85 10.38
CA ASN A 107 14.03 9.75 11.00
C ASN A 107 13.85 9.85 12.52
N SER A 108 13.91 8.73 13.22
CA SER A 108 13.89 8.63 14.67
C SER A 108 15.22 8.02 15.16
N THR A 109 15.20 7.17 16.19
CA THR A 109 16.38 6.34 16.55
C THR A 109 16.76 5.36 15.44
N GLU A 110 15.78 4.96 14.64
CA GLU A 110 15.92 4.12 13.46
C GLU A 110 15.17 4.76 12.31
N ILE A 111 15.58 4.44 11.07
CA ILE A 111 14.85 4.83 9.88
C ILE A 111 13.59 3.96 9.78
N LEU A 112 12.45 4.61 9.75
CA LEU A 112 11.15 3.96 9.56
C LEU A 112 10.44 4.60 8.36
N TYR A 113 9.50 3.88 7.78
CA TYR A 113 8.65 4.41 6.73
C TYR A 113 7.21 4.60 7.22
N LEU A 114 6.48 5.48 6.55
CA LEU A 114 5.01 5.55 6.63
C LEU A 114 4.41 5.25 5.27
N ASP A 115 3.35 4.48 5.25
CA ASP A 115 2.48 4.35 4.08
C ASP A 115 1.40 5.44 4.03
N GLU A 116 0.56 5.40 3.00
CA GLU A 116 -0.54 6.35 2.81
C GLU A 116 -1.61 6.34 3.93
N ASP A 117 -1.74 5.21 4.64
CA ASP A 117 -2.68 5.04 5.76
C ASP A 117 -2.07 5.50 7.10
N GLY A 118 -0.80 5.89 7.12
CA GLY A 118 -0.05 6.25 8.33
C GLY A 118 0.44 5.05 9.12
N VAL A 119 0.56 3.88 8.50
CA VAL A 119 1.11 2.69 9.13
C VAL A 119 2.64 2.76 9.10
N VAL A 120 3.24 2.54 10.26
CA VAL A 120 4.69 2.50 10.43
C VAL A 120 5.23 1.18 9.85
N LEU A 121 6.19 1.29 8.95
CA LEU A 121 6.86 0.16 8.30
C LEU A 121 8.34 0.14 8.69
N PRO A 122 8.93 -1.04 8.91
CA PRO A 122 10.36 -1.15 9.21
C PRO A 122 11.19 -0.79 7.98
N HIS A 123 12.37 -0.22 8.25
CA HIS A 123 13.36 0.08 7.21
C HIS A 123 13.90 -1.22 6.76
N SER A 124 14.06 -2.06 6.48
CA SER A 124 15.09 -3.07 6.24
C SER A 124 14.72 -4.34 5.54
N ILE A 125 13.54 -4.51 5.10
CA ILE A 125 13.21 -5.84 4.56
C ILE A 125 13.33 -5.84 3.02
N SER A 126 13.33 -4.68 2.41
CA SER A 126 13.50 -4.58 0.97
C SER A 126 14.92 -4.17 0.60
N LYS A 127 15.54 -4.90 -0.31
CA LYS A 127 16.77 -4.44 -0.99
C LYS A 127 16.52 -3.20 -1.85
N GLN A 128 15.27 -2.75 -1.92
CA GLN A 128 14.86 -1.60 -2.70
C GLN A 128 15.08 -0.32 -1.91
N LEU A 129 15.92 0.56 -2.44
CA LEU A 129 16.04 1.92 -1.94
C LEU A 129 14.82 2.73 -2.43
N PHE A 130 14.15 3.37 -1.49
CA PHE A 130 13.04 4.27 -1.78
C PHE A 130 13.55 5.71 -1.70
N ASP A 131 13.36 6.45 -2.79
CA ASP A 131 13.55 7.90 -2.80
C ASP A 131 12.25 8.56 -2.32
N LEU A 132 12.22 8.90 -1.03
CA LEU A 132 11.03 9.35 -0.32
C LEU A 132 11.32 10.63 0.47
N PRO A 133 10.36 11.54 0.56
CA PRO A 133 10.47 12.73 1.42
C PRO A 133 10.55 12.34 2.91
N VAL A 134 11.29 13.14 3.66
CA VAL A 134 11.43 12.97 5.12
C VAL A 134 10.33 13.75 5.83
N LEU A 135 9.63 13.11 6.76
CA LEU A 135 8.67 13.77 7.64
C LEU A 135 9.36 14.19 8.93
N THR A 136 9.38 15.48 9.23
CA THR A 136 10.05 16.09 10.40
C THR A 136 9.07 16.89 11.25
N GLY A 137 9.52 17.32 12.44
CA GLY A 137 8.67 18.08 13.37
C GLY A 137 7.52 17.25 13.95
N MET A 138 7.73 15.96 14.07
CA MET A 138 6.75 15.04 14.63
C MET A 138 6.38 15.41 16.06
N PRO A 139 5.12 15.26 16.48
CA PRO A 139 4.71 15.42 17.87
C PRO A 139 5.48 14.47 18.78
N GLU A 140 5.78 14.94 19.98
CA GLU A 140 6.42 14.10 21.01
C GLU A 140 5.48 12.99 21.51
N GLY A 141 6.06 11.89 22.00
CA GLY A 141 5.32 10.78 22.62
C GLY A 141 4.62 9.84 21.64
N LEU A 142 4.91 9.93 20.34
CA LEU A 142 4.38 8.98 19.37
C LEU A 142 5.02 7.59 19.51
N VAL A 143 4.19 6.56 19.44
CA VAL A 143 4.66 5.17 19.41
C VAL A 143 5.05 4.81 17.97
N LEU A 144 6.35 4.83 17.69
CA LEU A 144 6.91 4.52 16.38
C LEU A 144 7.32 3.04 16.31
N MET A 145 6.35 2.14 16.35
CA MET A 145 6.59 0.70 16.22
C MET A 145 6.06 0.19 14.88
N PRO A 146 6.79 -0.70 14.18
CA PRO A 146 6.30 -1.34 12.98
C PRO A 146 4.90 -1.94 13.17
N GLY A 147 4.00 -1.66 12.23
CA GLY A 147 2.59 -2.05 12.28
C GLY A 147 1.67 -1.08 13.04
N ALA A 148 2.20 -0.14 13.84
CA ALA A 148 1.37 0.90 14.46
C ALA A 148 0.83 1.88 13.42
N THR A 149 -0.39 2.39 13.64
CA THR A 149 -0.99 3.43 12.79
C THR A 149 -0.97 4.77 13.50
N LEU A 150 -0.32 5.76 12.90
CA LEU A 150 -0.24 7.12 13.43
C LEU A 150 -1.48 7.92 13.03
N LYS A 151 -2.38 8.15 13.98
CA LYS A 151 -3.67 8.87 13.77
C LYS A 151 -3.60 10.37 14.07
N ASN A 152 -2.39 10.93 14.22
CA ASN A 152 -2.23 12.36 14.43
C ASN A 152 -2.67 13.15 13.19
N ALA A 153 -3.46 14.23 13.38
CA ALA A 153 -4.06 14.99 12.30
C ALA A 153 -3.02 15.64 11.37
N ASP A 154 -1.91 16.14 11.94
CA ASP A 154 -0.84 16.79 11.17
C ASP A 154 -0.11 15.77 10.28
N ILE A 155 0.16 14.58 10.82
CA ILE A 155 0.77 13.48 10.05
C ILE A 155 -0.16 13.03 8.93
N GLN A 156 -1.44 12.84 9.23
CA GLN A 156 -2.42 12.44 8.23
C GLN A 156 -2.58 13.48 7.12
N GLU A 157 -2.50 14.77 7.44
CA GLU A 157 -2.54 15.82 6.43
C GLU A 157 -1.27 15.84 5.57
N ALA A 158 -0.09 15.69 6.17
CA ALA A 158 1.16 15.56 5.43
C ALA A 158 1.14 14.38 4.46
N LEU A 159 0.66 13.22 4.91
CA LEU A 159 0.54 12.04 4.05
C LEU A 159 -0.46 12.27 2.91
N ARG A 160 -1.59 12.97 3.16
CA ARG A 160 -2.52 13.36 2.09
C ARG A 160 -1.88 14.31 1.09
N ILE A 161 -1.05 15.27 1.54
CA ILE A 161 -0.30 16.16 0.64
C ILE A 161 0.61 15.33 -0.27
N LEU A 162 1.40 14.43 0.31
CA LEU A 162 2.32 13.57 -0.45
C LEU A 162 1.60 12.61 -1.40
N ALA A 163 0.51 11.97 -0.96
CA ALA A 163 -0.28 11.10 -1.82
C ALA A 163 -0.93 11.89 -2.97
N SER A 164 -1.45 13.10 -2.68
CA SER A 164 -2.07 13.95 -3.68
C SER A 164 -1.04 14.52 -4.66
N SER A 165 0.17 14.89 -4.21
CA SER A 165 1.23 15.36 -5.11
C SER A 165 1.59 14.30 -6.15
N LYS A 166 1.66 13.03 -5.74
CA LYS A 166 1.91 11.90 -6.63
C LYS A 166 0.78 11.67 -7.64
N LEU A 167 -0.47 12.01 -7.28
CA LEU A 167 -1.62 11.91 -8.18
C LEU A 167 -1.71 13.07 -9.16
N VAL A 168 -1.33 14.30 -8.73
CA VAL A 168 -1.28 15.49 -9.61
C VAL A 168 -0.18 15.31 -10.64
N ASN A 169 1.04 15.08 -10.18
CA ASN A 169 2.19 14.83 -11.05
C ASN A 169 3.27 14.09 -10.25
N LYS A 170 3.90 13.09 -10.87
CA LYS A 170 4.95 12.30 -10.25
C LYS A 170 6.21 13.12 -9.97
N GLU A 171 6.56 14.02 -10.86
CA GLU A 171 7.67 14.97 -10.71
C GLU A 171 7.44 15.90 -9.51
N LEU A 172 6.21 16.35 -9.29
CA LEU A 172 5.84 17.16 -8.13
C LEU A 172 6.06 16.42 -6.80
N TYR A 173 5.80 15.12 -6.75
CA TYR A 173 6.14 14.32 -5.57
C TYR A 173 7.66 14.27 -5.34
N HIS A 174 8.46 14.05 -6.37
CA HIS A 174 9.93 14.01 -6.28
C HIS A 174 10.56 15.39 -6.04
N LEU A 175 9.82 16.47 -6.32
CA LEU A 175 10.21 17.81 -5.93
C LEU A 175 10.24 17.99 -4.41
N ILE A 176 9.45 17.24 -3.65
CA ILE A 176 9.35 17.37 -2.19
C ILE A 176 10.40 16.46 -1.53
N SER A 177 11.40 17.06 -0.88
CA SER A 177 12.43 16.32 -0.13
C SER A 177 12.09 16.18 1.36
N GLU A 178 11.36 17.16 1.95
CA GLU A 178 10.99 17.17 3.36
C GLU A 178 9.58 17.75 3.53
N VAL A 179 8.83 17.18 4.47
CA VAL A 179 7.59 17.75 4.98
C VAL A 179 7.77 18.02 6.48
N ARG A 180 7.74 19.31 6.85
CA ARG A 180 7.90 19.72 8.26
C ARG A 180 6.57 20.06 8.89
N LEU A 181 6.26 19.36 9.98
CA LEU A 181 5.11 19.61 10.83
C LEU A 181 5.44 20.67 11.88
N ARG A 182 4.44 21.48 12.27
CA ARG A 182 4.55 22.50 13.30
C ARG A 182 3.43 22.40 14.33
N ASN A 183 3.19 21.23 14.86
CA ASN A 183 2.23 20.94 15.95
C ASN A 183 0.97 21.82 15.90
N GLY A 184 0.10 21.58 14.91
CA GLY A 184 -1.12 22.36 14.65
C GLY A 184 -0.93 23.66 13.86
N GLY A 185 0.33 24.09 13.60
CA GLY A 185 0.65 25.22 12.72
C GLY A 185 0.74 24.82 11.24
N ASP A 186 1.26 25.73 10.43
CA ASP A 186 1.43 25.51 8.99
C ASP A 186 2.32 24.31 8.67
N ILE A 187 1.95 23.53 7.66
CA ILE A 187 2.82 22.53 7.05
C ILE A 187 3.76 23.24 6.07
N ILE A 188 5.05 22.93 6.17
CA ILE A 188 6.07 23.45 5.26
C ILE A 188 6.66 22.30 4.49
N LEU A 189 6.68 22.40 3.16
CA LEU A 189 7.39 21.50 2.29
C LEU A 189 8.76 22.11 1.99
N TYR A 190 9.74 21.28 1.70
CA TYR A 190 11.04 21.72 1.18
C TYR A 190 11.29 21.07 -0.16
N ALA A 191 11.63 21.88 -1.14
CA ALA A 191 11.96 21.38 -2.47
C ALA A 191 13.30 20.62 -2.44
N SER A 192 13.43 19.58 -3.25
CA SER A 192 14.68 18.83 -3.44
C SER A 192 15.78 19.72 -4.07
N GLU A 193 15.38 20.69 -4.85
CA GLU A 193 16.28 21.69 -5.42
C GLU A 193 16.51 22.82 -4.40
N TRP A 194 17.76 23.00 -3.99
CA TRP A 194 18.20 24.09 -3.12
C TRP A 194 17.48 24.18 -1.77
N GLY A 195 16.67 23.20 -1.39
CA GLY A 195 15.93 23.20 -0.13
C GLY A 195 14.96 24.39 0.03
N VAL A 196 14.40 24.88 -1.06
CA VAL A 196 13.48 26.03 -1.04
C VAL A 196 12.27 25.71 -0.19
N PRO A 197 11.99 26.51 0.88
CA PRO A 197 10.80 26.29 1.70
C PRO A 197 9.53 26.72 0.95
N ILE A 198 8.53 25.84 0.98
CA ILE A 198 7.21 26.05 0.42
C ILE A 198 6.21 26.04 1.58
N ILE A 199 5.72 27.21 1.96
CA ILE A 199 4.74 27.37 3.04
C ILE A 199 3.39 26.93 2.50
N PHE A 200 3.07 25.66 2.75
CA PHE A 200 1.86 25.04 2.24
C PHE A 200 0.61 25.46 3.03
N GLY A 201 0.77 25.67 4.35
CA GLY A 201 -0.35 25.95 5.24
C GLY A 201 -1.24 24.74 5.47
N ARG A 202 -2.55 24.92 5.48
CA ARG A 202 -3.57 23.90 5.71
C ARG A 202 -4.64 23.90 4.63
N GLY A 203 -5.28 22.73 4.44
CA GLY A 203 -6.43 22.59 3.54
C GLY A 203 -6.14 22.83 2.07
N GLU A 204 -7.16 22.76 1.23
CA GLU A 204 -7.14 22.99 -0.24
C GLU A 204 -6.00 22.27 -0.99
N ILE A 205 -5.68 21.04 -0.53
CA ILE A 205 -4.48 20.31 -0.94
C ILE A 205 -4.33 20.27 -2.46
N THR A 206 -5.35 19.83 -3.17
CA THR A 206 -5.27 19.65 -4.63
C THR A 206 -5.06 20.98 -5.36
N ASN A 207 -5.80 22.04 -4.99
CA ASN A 207 -5.68 23.35 -5.64
C ASN A 207 -4.29 23.96 -5.44
N LYS A 208 -3.74 23.83 -4.20
CA LYS A 208 -2.39 24.32 -3.89
C LYS A 208 -1.31 23.53 -4.65
N LEU A 209 -1.45 22.21 -4.76
CA LEU A 209 -0.50 21.39 -5.51
C LEU A 209 -0.53 21.68 -7.01
N VAL A 210 -1.70 21.88 -7.60
CA VAL A 210 -1.82 22.27 -9.01
C VAL A 210 -1.18 23.66 -9.26
N ARG A 211 -1.41 24.62 -8.37
CA ARG A 211 -0.76 25.94 -8.46
C ARG A 211 0.75 25.86 -8.29
N LEU A 212 1.23 25.03 -7.37
CA LEU A 212 2.65 24.78 -7.17
C LEU A 212 3.30 24.17 -8.41
N GLU A 213 2.65 23.16 -8.99
CA GLU A 213 3.13 22.50 -10.21
C GLU A 213 3.24 23.49 -11.38
N ALA A 214 2.18 24.27 -11.63
CA ALA A 214 2.18 25.28 -12.68
C ALA A 214 3.28 26.33 -12.44
N PHE A 215 3.40 26.85 -11.21
CA PHE A 215 4.46 27.81 -10.86
C PHE A 215 5.86 27.22 -11.08
N TRP A 216 6.08 25.97 -10.67
CA TRP A 216 7.39 25.33 -10.80
C TRP A 216 7.77 25.13 -12.28
N ASN A 217 6.83 24.65 -13.08
CA ASN A 217 7.06 24.41 -14.50
C ASN A 217 7.22 25.70 -15.30
N ASP A 218 6.35 26.69 -15.08
CA ASP A 218 6.29 27.88 -15.92
C ASP A 218 7.29 28.97 -15.50
N VAL A 219 7.67 29.01 -14.22
CA VAL A 219 8.51 30.09 -13.69
C VAL A 219 9.85 29.60 -13.18
N VAL A 220 9.87 28.53 -12.37
CA VAL A 220 11.11 28.11 -11.72
C VAL A 220 12.03 27.40 -12.71
N HIS A 221 11.52 26.59 -13.61
CA HIS A 221 12.33 25.93 -14.64
C HIS A 221 13.00 26.95 -15.59
N GLU A 222 12.36 28.06 -15.90
CA GLU A 222 12.96 29.10 -16.76
C GLU A 222 13.93 29.99 -15.99
N ARG A 223 13.61 30.35 -14.74
CA ARG A 223 14.36 31.34 -13.96
C ARG A 223 15.48 30.76 -13.11
N GLY A 224 15.38 29.47 -12.79
CA GLY A 224 16.22 28.77 -11.82
C GLY A 224 15.71 28.92 -10.39
N SER A 225 15.98 27.92 -9.53
CA SER A 225 15.58 27.89 -8.12
C SER A 225 16.67 28.42 -7.16
N ASP A 226 17.88 28.70 -7.64
CA ASP A 226 19.07 29.09 -6.87
C ASP A 226 18.91 30.36 -6.05
N ASN A 227 18.08 31.30 -6.50
CA ASN A 227 17.80 32.57 -5.84
C ASN A 227 16.38 32.64 -5.21
N LEU A 228 15.61 31.58 -5.25
CA LEU A 228 14.27 31.54 -4.69
C LEU A 228 14.35 31.33 -3.18
N GLN A 229 13.88 32.31 -2.39
CA GLN A 229 13.93 32.27 -0.93
C GLN A 229 12.80 31.45 -0.33
N TYR A 230 11.60 31.62 -0.82
CA TYR A 230 10.41 30.85 -0.42
C TYR A 230 9.28 30.96 -1.44
N VAL A 231 8.36 30.01 -1.32
CA VAL A 231 7.05 29.99 -1.98
C VAL A 231 5.99 29.93 -0.91
N ASP A 232 4.94 30.78 -0.98
CA ASP A 232 3.82 30.76 -0.04
C ASP A 232 2.50 30.47 -0.79
N LEU A 233 1.84 29.39 -0.43
CA LEU A 233 0.61 28.87 -1.03
C LEU A 233 -0.63 29.13 -0.16
N ARG A 234 -0.51 29.84 0.95
CA ARG A 234 -1.62 30.10 1.89
C ARG A 234 -2.67 31.06 1.36
N PHE A 235 -2.32 31.84 0.36
CA PHE A 235 -3.21 32.83 -0.23
C PHE A 235 -4.07 32.18 -1.32
N ASP A 236 -5.36 32.56 -1.34
CA ASP A 236 -6.28 32.04 -2.34
C ASP A 236 -5.91 32.53 -3.74
N ASP A 237 -5.97 31.62 -4.71
CA ASP A 237 -5.76 31.85 -6.14
C ASP A 237 -4.44 32.52 -6.56
N GLN A 238 -3.43 32.56 -5.67
CA GLN A 238 -2.13 33.14 -6.00
C GLN A 238 -0.98 32.35 -5.34
N VAL A 239 0.20 32.45 -5.96
CA VAL A 239 1.47 31.96 -5.43
C VAL A 239 2.32 33.17 -5.09
N VAL A 240 2.60 33.38 -3.79
CA VAL A 240 3.45 34.49 -3.34
C VAL A 240 4.88 33.95 -3.19
N VAL A 241 5.83 34.67 -3.79
CA VAL A 241 7.23 34.25 -3.82
C VAL A 241 8.18 35.38 -3.48
N ARG A 242 9.34 35.03 -2.97
CA ARG A 242 10.44 35.96 -2.75
C ARG A 242 11.71 35.45 -3.41
N TRP A 243 12.35 36.33 -4.17
CA TRP A 243 13.63 36.07 -4.81
C TRP A 243 14.70 36.93 -4.18
N ASN A 244 15.91 36.40 -4.05
CA ASN A 244 17.08 37.22 -3.75
C ASN A 244 17.40 38.10 -4.97
N ASN A 245 17.62 39.39 -4.73
CA ASN A 245 18.19 40.23 -5.77
C ASN A 245 19.63 39.71 -6.03
N LYS A 246 19.96 39.32 -7.24
CA LYS A 246 21.35 39.16 -7.63
C LYS A 246 22.01 40.54 -7.44
N GLN A 247 22.88 40.70 -6.43
CA GLN A 247 23.81 41.81 -6.41
C GLN A 247 24.70 41.61 -7.63
N SER A 248 24.51 42.48 -8.65
CA SER A 248 25.35 42.62 -9.84
C SER A 248 26.69 43.19 -9.45
#